data_cf2820fa85e3676074ac98d2f76766b7
#
_entry.id   cf2820fa85e3676074ac98d2f76766b7
#
_cell.length_a   1.000
_cell.length_b   1.000
_cell.length_c   1.000
_cell.angle_alpha   90.00
_cell.angle_beta   90.00
_cell.angle_gamma   90.00
#
_symmetry.space_group_name_H-M   'P 1'
#
loop_
_entity.id
_entity.type
_entity.pdbx_description
1 polymer ?
#
loop_
_entity_poly.entity_id
_entity_poly.type
_entity_poly.pdbx_seq_one_letter_code
_entity_poly.pdbx_strand_id
1 'polypeptide(L)'
;MSFPEAPEAFLFQRLTSQTAVSQYIGTRVYPLLAPTGTPLPLVIYQRTAVERPQSLAGNVGNPVVTLQLTTYGTSYTSVKTIARAVRLAVDGWTGTTAGVTIQRTTLQAESDGVEMPADDQMLPYYSVQQTFDFRINEAT
;
A
#
# COMPACT_ATOMS: atom_id res chain seq x y z
N MET A 1 -5.58 -10.68 14.52
CA MET A 1 -6.13 -9.62 13.65
C MET A 1 -6.44 -10.22 12.29
N SER A 2 -7.63 -9.99 11.79
CA SER A 2 -7.99 -10.44 10.46
C SER A 2 -7.84 -9.27 9.48
N PHE A 3 -7.40 -9.60 8.27
CA PHE A 3 -7.30 -8.61 7.20
C PHE A 3 -8.55 -8.73 6.33
N PRO A 4 -9.09 -7.61 5.86
CA PRO A 4 -10.39 -7.65 5.20
C PRO A 4 -10.38 -8.47 3.91
N GLU A 5 -9.36 -8.33 3.09
CA GLU A 5 -9.33 -9.01 1.80
C GLU A 5 -7.93 -8.99 1.19
N ALA A 6 -7.71 -9.87 0.22
CA ALA A 6 -6.62 -9.73 -0.72
C ALA A 6 -6.98 -8.65 -1.75
N PRO A 7 -6.04 -7.83 -2.26
CA PRO A 7 -4.59 -7.94 -2.01
C PRO A 7 -4.10 -7.25 -0.74
N GLU A 8 -4.99 -6.67 0.07
CA GLU A 8 -4.58 -5.92 1.27
C GLU A 8 -3.82 -6.79 2.26
N ALA A 9 -4.27 -8.03 2.46
CA ALA A 9 -3.58 -8.98 3.34
C ALA A 9 -2.17 -9.30 2.83
N PHE A 10 -2.04 -9.46 1.52
CA PHE A 10 -0.72 -9.67 0.89
C PHE A 10 0.18 -8.48 1.10
N LEU A 11 -0.37 -7.28 0.92
CA LEU A 11 0.39 -6.04 1.05
C LEU A 11 0.97 -5.92 2.45
N PHE A 12 0.15 -6.13 3.47
CA PHE A 12 0.60 -6.07 4.85
C PHE A 12 1.71 -7.07 5.11
N GLN A 13 1.52 -8.33 4.72
CA GLN A 13 2.53 -9.36 4.90
C GLN A 13 3.81 -9.03 4.15
N ARG A 14 3.70 -8.55 2.92
CA ARG A 14 4.85 -8.24 2.10
C ARG A 14 5.68 -7.11 2.73
N LEU A 15 5.03 -6.03 3.12
CA LEU A 15 5.73 -4.87 3.68
C LEU A 15 6.36 -5.20 5.04
N THR A 16 5.67 -5.95 5.88
CA THR A 16 6.19 -6.26 7.21
C THR A 16 7.23 -7.37 7.21
N SER A 17 7.29 -8.18 6.15
CA SER A 17 8.28 -9.25 6.04
C SER A 17 9.55 -8.83 5.31
N GLN A 18 9.53 -7.72 4.56
CA GLN A 18 10.71 -7.24 3.85
C GLN A 18 11.54 -6.36 4.77
N THR A 19 12.72 -6.81 5.13
CA THR A 19 13.60 -6.09 6.05
C THR A 19 13.90 -4.68 5.58
N ALA A 20 14.03 -4.48 4.26
CA ALA A 20 14.30 -3.17 3.69
C ALA A 20 13.22 -2.15 4.00
N VAL A 21 11.99 -2.61 4.28
CA VAL A 21 10.87 -1.75 4.66
C VAL A 21 10.66 -1.79 6.17
N SER A 22 10.59 -3.00 6.75
CA SER A 22 10.24 -3.17 8.15
C SER A 22 11.27 -2.58 9.11
N GLN A 23 12.52 -2.45 8.69
CA GLN A 23 13.53 -1.80 9.52
C GLN A 23 13.20 -0.32 9.81
N TYR A 24 12.39 0.31 8.97
CA TYR A 24 11.98 1.70 9.15
C TYR A 24 10.62 1.83 9.83
N ILE A 25 9.65 1.02 9.42
CA ILE A 25 8.26 1.18 9.86
C ILE A 25 7.78 0.08 10.80
N GLY A 26 8.55 -1.03 10.93
CA GLY A 26 8.10 -2.16 11.74
C GLY A 26 6.80 -2.73 11.17
N THR A 27 5.75 -2.74 12.00
CA THR A 27 4.42 -3.18 11.58
C THR A 27 3.44 -2.02 11.41
N ARG A 28 3.94 -0.79 11.31
CA ARG A 28 3.10 0.41 11.20
C ARG A 28 2.57 0.59 9.78
N VAL A 29 1.70 -0.32 9.36
CA VAL A 29 0.98 -0.31 8.08
C VAL A 29 -0.50 -0.40 8.43
N TYR A 30 -1.26 0.62 8.06
CA TYR A 30 -2.66 0.74 8.48
C TYR A 30 -3.58 1.03 7.30
N PRO A 31 -4.82 0.50 7.34
CA PRO A 31 -5.82 0.87 6.34
C PRO A 31 -6.45 2.22 6.68
N LEU A 32 -6.53 3.11 5.72
CA LEU A 32 -7.21 4.40 5.76
C LEU A 32 -6.64 5.40 6.77
N LEU A 33 -6.58 5.07 8.04
CA LEU A 33 -6.09 5.96 9.09
C LEU A 33 -5.25 5.19 10.09
N ALA A 34 -4.19 5.84 10.58
CA ALA A 34 -3.42 5.29 11.69
C ALA A 34 -4.06 5.69 13.02
N PRO A 35 -3.94 4.85 14.06
CA PRO A 35 -4.41 5.24 15.39
C PRO A 35 -3.73 6.51 15.88
N THR A 36 -4.47 7.32 16.66
CA THR A 36 -3.93 8.54 17.24
C THR A 36 -2.69 8.23 18.08
N GLY A 37 -1.64 9.02 17.91
CA GLY A 37 -0.39 8.84 18.63
C GLY A 37 0.56 7.83 18.02
N THR A 38 0.24 7.28 16.84
CA THR A 38 1.15 6.36 16.14
C THR A 38 2.41 7.11 15.72
N PRO A 39 3.61 6.58 16.06
CA PRO A 39 4.84 7.26 15.66
C PRO A 39 5.10 7.17 14.16
N LEU A 40 5.79 8.16 13.63
CA LEU A 40 6.29 8.15 12.25
C LEU A 40 7.66 7.51 12.22
N PRO A 41 8.09 6.91 11.10
CA PRO A 41 7.35 6.79 9.83
C PRO A 41 6.31 5.67 9.85
N LEU A 42 5.35 5.77 8.95
CA LEU A 42 4.31 4.76 8.79
C LEU A 42 3.80 4.74 7.36
N VAL A 43 3.05 3.71 6.99
CA VAL A 43 2.40 3.58 5.68
C VAL A 43 0.91 3.40 5.87
N ILE A 44 0.14 4.18 5.12
CA ILE A 44 -1.32 4.06 5.05
C ILE A 44 -1.66 3.50 3.68
N TYR A 45 -2.55 2.53 3.62
CA TYR A 45 -3.04 2.04 2.34
C TYR A 45 -4.55 2.21 2.25
N GLN A 46 -5.01 2.37 1.01
CA GLN A 46 -6.43 2.58 0.73
C GLN A 46 -6.76 1.98 -0.62
N ARG A 47 -7.86 1.23 -0.67
CA ARG A 47 -8.40 0.75 -1.95
C ARG A 47 -9.13 1.92 -2.59
N THR A 48 -8.68 2.33 -3.77
CA THR A 48 -9.26 3.48 -4.47
C THR A 48 -10.17 3.06 -5.62
N ALA A 49 -9.97 1.86 -6.17
CA ALA A 49 -10.78 1.37 -7.26
C ALA A 49 -10.70 -0.15 -7.37
N VAL A 50 -11.76 -0.75 -7.88
CA VAL A 50 -11.78 -2.15 -8.28
C VAL A 50 -12.45 -2.19 -9.64
N GLU A 51 -11.74 -2.71 -10.63
CA GLU A 51 -12.29 -2.91 -11.96
C GLU A 51 -12.51 -4.39 -12.18
N ARG A 52 -13.75 -4.79 -12.40
CA ARG A 52 -14.12 -6.19 -12.59
C ARG A 52 -14.53 -6.40 -14.04
N PRO A 53 -13.62 -6.98 -14.86
CA PRO A 53 -13.95 -7.26 -16.25
C PRO A 53 -15.16 -8.19 -16.33
N GLN A 54 -16.00 -7.97 -17.32
CA GLN A 54 -17.18 -8.80 -17.52
C GLN A 54 -17.27 -9.25 -18.97
N SER A 55 -17.85 -10.42 -19.18
CA SER A 55 -18.17 -10.94 -20.50
C SER A 55 -19.67 -11.11 -20.61
N LEU A 56 -20.14 -11.57 -21.77
CA LEU A 56 -21.56 -11.88 -21.95
C LEU A 56 -22.02 -12.98 -21.01
N ALA A 57 -21.11 -13.79 -20.50
CA ALA A 57 -21.41 -14.87 -19.55
C ALA A 57 -21.27 -14.44 -18.08
N GLY A 58 -20.92 -13.16 -17.80
CA GLY A 58 -20.76 -12.64 -16.44
C GLY A 58 -19.33 -12.25 -16.12
N ASN A 59 -18.98 -12.24 -14.84
CA ASN A 59 -17.64 -11.88 -14.38
C ASN A 59 -16.60 -12.91 -14.86
N VAL A 60 -15.44 -12.41 -15.27
CA VAL A 60 -14.34 -13.30 -15.70
C VAL A 60 -13.36 -13.63 -14.56
N GLY A 61 -13.60 -13.15 -13.35
CA GLY A 61 -12.84 -13.56 -12.17
C GLY A 61 -11.44 -12.97 -12.02
N ASN A 62 -11.06 -12.01 -12.86
CA ASN A 62 -9.74 -11.38 -12.82
C ASN A 62 -9.85 -9.87 -12.64
N PRO A 63 -10.29 -9.41 -11.46
CA PRO A 63 -10.38 -7.96 -11.23
C PRO A 63 -9.02 -7.32 -11.10
N VAL A 64 -8.97 -6.03 -11.37
CA VAL A 64 -7.82 -5.17 -11.08
C VAL A 64 -8.19 -4.31 -9.88
N VAL A 65 -7.43 -4.46 -8.81
CA VAL A 65 -7.63 -3.69 -7.58
C VAL A 65 -6.55 -2.62 -7.52
N THR A 66 -6.95 -1.37 -7.37
CA THR A 66 -6.02 -0.26 -7.23
C THR A 66 -5.89 0.10 -5.77
N LEU A 67 -4.67 0.03 -5.25
CA LEU A 67 -4.35 0.44 -3.88
C LEU A 67 -3.42 1.64 -3.92
N GLN A 68 -3.73 2.61 -3.09
CA GLN A 68 -2.90 3.79 -2.91
C GLN A 68 -2.18 3.66 -1.58
N LEU A 69 -0.85 3.68 -1.63
CA LEU A 69 0.00 3.63 -0.45
C LEU A 69 0.61 4.99 -0.22
N THR A 70 0.48 5.51 0.99
CA THR A 70 1.11 6.76 1.35
C THR A 70 2.07 6.52 2.50
N THR A 71 3.34 6.84 2.28
CA THR A 71 4.36 6.76 3.31
C THR A 71 4.49 8.14 3.95
N TYR A 72 4.34 8.21 5.26
CA TYR A 72 4.47 9.46 6.03
C TYR A 72 5.71 9.42 6.89
N GLY A 73 6.39 10.55 6.99
CA GLY A 73 7.57 10.68 7.82
C GLY A 73 7.88 12.13 8.15
N THR A 74 8.91 12.32 8.96
CA THR A 74 9.30 13.65 9.46
C THR A 74 10.41 14.29 8.61
N SER A 75 10.98 13.56 7.66
CA SER A 75 12.06 14.02 6.81
C SER A 75 11.80 13.61 5.38
N TYR A 76 12.02 14.51 4.44
CA TYR A 76 11.84 14.21 3.02
C TYR A 76 12.74 13.05 2.57
N THR A 77 14.00 13.09 2.96
CA THR A 77 14.98 12.04 2.60
C THR A 77 14.55 10.68 3.13
N SER A 78 14.12 10.62 4.39
CA SER A 78 13.66 9.40 5.02
C SER A 78 12.45 8.82 4.31
N VAL A 79 11.46 9.67 4.00
CA VAL A 79 10.24 9.25 3.32
C VAL A 79 10.55 8.71 1.93
N LYS A 80 11.45 9.36 1.19
CA LYS A 80 11.86 8.90 -0.14
C LYS A 80 12.56 7.54 -0.07
N THR A 81 13.41 7.35 0.94
CA THR A 81 14.10 6.08 1.13
C THR A 81 13.12 4.95 1.40
N ILE A 82 12.14 5.19 2.27
CA ILE A 82 11.12 4.19 2.61
C ILE A 82 10.24 3.91 1.40
N ALA A 83 9.81 4.94 0.69
CA ALA A 83 8.96 4.79 -0.50
C ALA A 83 9.67 3.98 -1.58
N ARG A 84 10.97 4.18 -1.76
CA ARG A 84 11.76 3.37 -2.69
C ARG A 84 11.77 1.90 -2.27
N ALA A 85 11.95 1.63 -0.98
CA ALA A 85 11.94 0.27 -0.46
C ALA A 85 10.56 -0.38 -0.67
N VAL A 86 9.49 0.36 -0.44
CA VAL A 86 8.12 -0.10 -0.69
C VAL A 86 7.93 -0.43 -2.17
N ARG A 87 8.38 0.46 -3.05
CA ARG A 87 8.28 0.22 -4.50
C ARG A 87 9.01 -1.05 -4.92
N LEU A 88 10.23 -1.24 -4.42
CA LEU A 88 11.01 -2.41 -4.77
C LEU A 88 10.41 -3.70 -4.20
N ALA A 89 9.69 -3.61 -3.09
CA ALA A 89 9.04 -4.77 -2.48
C ALA A 89 7.74 -5.14 -3.18
N VAL A 90 7.02 -4.18 -3.73
CA VAL A 90 5.65 -4.37 -4.21
C VAL A 90 5.56 -4.42 -5.74
N ASP A 91 6.29 -3.55 -6.43
CA ASP A 91 6.21 -3.48 -7.90
C ASP A 91 6.71 -4.78 -8.52
N GLY A 92 5.90 -5.35 -9.39
CA GLY A 92 6.23 -6.60 -10.07
C GLY A 92 6.05 -7.86 -9.22
N TRP A 93 5.55 -7.72 -7.98
CA TRP A 93 5.40 -8.85 -7.08
C TRP A 93 4.20 -9.71 -7.47
N THR A 94 4.36 -11.04 -7.32
CA THR A 94 3.30 -12.02 -7.55
C THR A 94 3.28 -13.00 -6.39
N GLY A 95 2.14 -13.63 -6.16
CA GLY A 95 2.04 -14.62 -5.09
C GLY A 95 0.62 -15.14 -4.93
N THR A 96 0.46 -16.16 -4.10
CA THR A 96 -0.83 -16.79 -3.84
C THR A 96 -1.04 -16.95 -2.35
N THR A 97 -2.23 -16.62 -1.86
CA THR A 97 -2.64 -16.92 -0.49
C THR A 97 -4.16 -17.04 -0.42
N ALA A 98 -4.65 -17.93 0.45
CA ALA A 98 -6.09 -18.10 0.71
C ALA A 98 -6.93 -18.26 -0.58
N GLY A 99 -6.39 -18.95 -1.58
CA GLY A 99 -7.08 -19.20 -2.84
C GLY A 99 -7.09 -18.03 -3.81
N VAL A 100 -6.43 -16.94 -3.46
CA VAL A 100 -6.31 -15.77 -4.34
C VAL A 100 -4.88 -15.63 -4.82
N THR A 101 -4.71 -15.44 -6.12
CA THR A 101 -3.39 -15.27 -6.74
C THR A 101 -3.25 -13.85 -7.25
N ILE A 102 -2.15 -13.19 -6.86
CA ILE A 102 -1.78 -11.91 -7.45
C ILE A 102 -0.97 -12.24 -8.70
N GLN A 103 -1.55 -11.95 -9.86
CA GLN A 103 -0.95 -12.27 -11.16
C GLN A 103 0.04 -11.21 -11.60
N ARG A 104 -0.20 -9.96 -11.20
CA ARG A 104 0.64 -8.84 -11.60
C ARG A 104 0.42 -7.66 -10.67
N THR A 105 1.49 -6.99 -10.32
CA THR A 105 1.46 -5.74 -9.56
C THR A 105 2.24 -4.70 -10.33
N THR A 106 1.64 -3.54 -10.57
CA THR A 106 2.25 -2.49 -11.38
C THR A 106 2.11 -1.14 -10.68
N LEU A 107 3.25 -0.44 -10.54
CA LEU A 107 3.23 0.94 -10.05
C LEU A 107 2.71 1.84 -11.16
N GLN A 108 1.61 2.55 -10.90
CA GLN A 108 0.96 3.41 -11.89
C GLN A 108 1.36 4.87 -11.73
N ALA A 109 1.54 5.34 -10.51
CA ALA A 109 1.83 6.74 -10.25
C ALA A 109 2.54 6.90 -8.91
N GLU A 110 3.34 7.95 -8.83
CA GLU A 110 4.05 8.29 -7.60
C GLU A 110 4.13 9.81 -7.52
N SER A 111 3.83 10.35 -6.34
CA SER A 111 3.87 11.78 -6.11
C SER A 111 4.30 12.09 -4.68
N ASP A 112 4.93 13.26 -4.53
CA ASP A 112 5.39 13.73 -3.23
C ASP A 112 4.39 14.73 -2.66
N GLY A 113 4.35 14.82 -1.33
CA GLY A 113 3.50 15.78 -0.66
C GLY A 113 4.10 16.23 0.65
N VAL A 114 3.56 17.32 1.16
CA VAL A 114 3.89 17.81 2.49
C VAL A 114 2.61 18.34 3.11
N GLU A 115 2.39 18.01 4.38
CA GLU A 115 1.26 18.52 5.13
C GLU A 115 1.77 19.39 6.27
N MET A 116 1.24 20.60 6.35
CA MET A 116 1.55 21.53 7.44
C MET A 116 0.49 21.36 8.52
N PRO A 117 0.89 21.01 9.76
CA PRO A 117 -0.09 20.92 10.84
C PRO A 117 -0.72 22.28 11.11
N ALA A 118 -1.94 22.28 11.61
CA ALA A 118 -2.63 23.53 12.00
C ALA A 118 -1.97 24.21 13.20
N ASP A 119 -1.22 23.45 13.99
CA ASP A 119 -0.51 23.95 15.16
C ASP A 119 0.92 24.33 14.77
N ASP A 120 1.29 25.60 14.94
CA ASP A 120 2.63 26.11 14.62
C ASP A 120 3.74 25.42 15.43
N GLN A 121 3.39 24.74 16.50
CA GLN A 121 4.35 24.04 17.34
C GLN A 121 4.77 22.69 16.75
N MET A 122 4.06 22.20 15.75
CA MET A 122 4.32 20.88 15.16
C MET A 122 5.11 21.00 13.88
N LEU A 123 5.94 19.98 13.63
CA LEU A 123 6.71 19.89 12.39
C LEU A 123 5.82 19.41 11.25
N PRO A 124 6.13 19.79 10.00
CA PRO A 124 5.39 19.27 8.85
C PRO A 124 5.62 17.78 8.67
N TYR A 125 4.65 17.12 8.04
CA TYR A 125 4.77 15.73 7.62
C TYR A 125 5.10 15.68 6.15
N TYR A 126 6.09 14.89 5.80
CA TYR A 126 6.41 14.62 4.39
C TYR A 126 5.76 13.31 3.99
N SER A 127 5.32 13.22 2.75
CA SER A 127 4.68 12.01 2.27
C SER A 127 5.08 11.70 0.84
N VAL A 128 5.06 10.39 0.52
CA VAL A 128 5.14 9.92 -0.86
C VAL A 128 3.94 9.02 -1.07
N GLN A 129 3.15 9.33 -2.10
CA GLN A 129 1.95 8.61 -2.45
C GLN A 129 2.23 7.75 -3.67
N GLN A 130 2.00 6.45 -3.54
CA GLN A 130 2.24 5.49 -4.61
C GLN A 130 0.96 4.74 -4.91
N THR A 131 0.60 4.66 -6.19
CA THR A 131 -0.60 3.97 -6.63
C THR A 131 -0.19 2.72 -7.38
N PHE A 132 -0.67 1.56 -6.92
CA PHE A 132 -0.37 0.26 -7.53
C PHE A 132 -1.66 -0.39 -8.01
N ASP A 133 -1.58 -1.02 -9.19
CA ASP A 133 -2.65 -1.88 -9.68
C ASP A 133 -2.26 -3.34 -9.42
N PHE A 134 -3.17 -4.07 -8.79
CA PHE A 134 -3.01 -5.50 -8.54
C PHE A 134 -4.01 -6.26 -9.38
N ARG A 135 -3.51 -7.02 -10.35
CA ARG A 135 -4.37 -7.95 -11.08
C ARG A 135 -4.43 -9.24 -10.31
N ILE A 136 -5.60 -9.61 -9.87
CA ILE A 136 -5.78 -10.81 -9.05
C ILE A 136 -6.69 -11.81 -9.74
N ASN A 137 -6.53 -13.08 -9.36
CA ASN A 137 -7.42 -14.15 -9.77
C ASN A 137 -8.15 -14.61 -8.51
N GLU A 138 -9.44 -14.28 -8.41
CA GLU A 138 -10.25 -14.69 -7.28
C GLU A 138 -10.73 -16.12 -7.49
N ALA A 139 -10.55 -16.98 -6.47
CA ALA A 139 -11.16 -18.30 -6.48
C ALA A 139 -12.67 -18.14 -6.29
N THR A 140 -13.44 -18.84 -7.09
CA THR A 140 -14.91 -18.81 -7.01
C THR A 140 -15.42 -19.96 -6.17
#